data_e66b1341ec972e845ff741982b75c11f
#
_entry.id   e66b1341ec972e845ff741982b75c11f
#
_cell.length_a   1.000
_cell.length_b   1.000
_cell.length_c   1.000
_cell.angle_alpha   90.00
_cell.angle_beta   90.00
_cell.angle_gamma   90.00
#
_symmetry.space_group_name_H-M   'P 1'
#
loop_
_entity.id
_entity.type
_entity.pdbx_description
1 polymer ?
#
loop_
_entity_poly.entity_id
_entity_poly.type
_entity_poly.pdbx_seq_one_letter_code
_entity_poly.pdbx_strand_id
1 'polypeptide(L)'
;KYSGKKVMYLKNINILGYKNIKESSLQLSPGINCFIGSNGEGKTNFLDAVYYLSFCRSATSSVDSTVINHDSDFCVIEGVYENEDGDELDIYTGMKRGVKKRFRRNKKDYKRLSEHIGLIPLIMISPSDTYLIEGASDERRRLMDVVISQTDATYLQALSRYNKALQQRNSLLKMEEEPDGALLDIWEEQMAKEGELIYEKRKAFVSELLPKFQDYHTRISGGKEKVSLNYVSHCQRGPLLDVIRRDRMKDRAVGYSLHGV
;
A
#
# COMPACT_ATOMS: atom_id res chain seq x y z
N LYS A 1 3.39 13.31 -16.84
CA LYS A 1 4.58 14.14 -16.52
C LYS A 1 4.83 13.98 -15.02
N TYR A 2 5.85 13.21 -14.65
CA TYR A 2 6.37 13.20 -13.28
C TYR A 2 6.99 14.57 -13.02
N SER A 3 6.27 15.47 -12.35
CA SER A 3 6.75 16.81 -12.08
C SER A 3 7.84 16.76 -11.02
N GLY A 4 9.09 16.95 -11.42
CA GLY A 4 10.18 17.38 -10.55
C GLY A 4 10.83 16.39 -9.59
N LYS A 5 10.43 15.11 -9.55
CA LYS A 5 11.16 14.10 -8.77
C LYS A 5 12.25 13.49 -9.64
N LYS A 6 13.51 13.64 -9.21
CA LYS A 6 14.66 13.00 -9.85
C LYS A 6 14.53 11.48 -9.76
N VAL A 7 14.81 10.78 -10.84
CA VAL A 7 14.86 9.31 -10.84
C VAL A 7 16.01 8.89 -9.92
N MET A 8 15.72 8.00 -8.99
CA MET A 8 16.69 7.45 -8.04
C MET A 8 16.77 5.95 -8.21
N TYR A 9 17.97 5.38 -8.12
CA TYR A 9 18.16 3.93 -8.03
C TYR A 9 18.76 3.55 -6.68
N LEU A 10 18.49 2.34 -6.23
CA LEU A 10 19.07 1.78 -5.00
C LEU A 10 20.52 1.38 -5.30
N LYS A 11 21.48 2.14 -4.76
CA LYS A 11 22.92 1.94 -4.97
C LYS A 11 23.47 0.85 -4.05
N ASN A 12 23.15 0.93 -2.77
CA ASN A 12 23.59 -0.03 -1.76
C ASN A 12 22.43 -0.44 -0.87
N ILE A 13 22.44 -1.69 -0.42
CA ILE A 13 21.50 -2.18 0.59
C ILE A 13 22.22 -3.08 1.58
N ASN A 14 21.99 -2.83 2.87
CA ASN A 14 22.44 -3.68 3.98
C ASN A 14 21.22 -4.22 4.70
N ILE A 15 21.19 -5.51 4.95
CA ILE A 15 20.10 -6.23 5.61
C ILE A 15 20.70 -7.06 6.72
N LEU A 16 20.14 -6.93 7.93
CA LEU A 16 20.51 -7.75 9.08
C LEU A 16 19.26 -8.29 9.75
N GLY A 17 19.17 -9.61 9.90
CA GLY A 17 18.10 -10.27 10.63
C GLY A 17 16.70 -10.13 10.02
N TYR A 18 16.57 -10.08 8.68
CA TYR A 18 15.29 -9.94 8.00
C TYR A 18 14.80 -11.27 7.42
N LYS A 19 13.70 -11.80 7.94
CA LYS A 19 13.13 -13.11 7.55
C LYS A 19 14.21 -14.21 7.60
N ASN A 20 14.52 -14.87 6.48
CA ASN A 20 15.60 -15.87 6.42
C ASN A 20 16.99 -15.27 6.10
N ILE A 21 17.08 -13.97 5.87
CA ILE A 21 18.36 -13.30 5.64
C ILE A 21 18.98 -12.93 6.98
N LYS A 22 20.07 -13.63 7.35
CA LYS A 22 20.82 -13.32 8.58
C LYS A 22 21.61 -12.01 8.41
N GLU A 23 22.38 -11.93 7.32
CA GLU A 23 23.14 -10.74 6.94
C GLU A 23 23.35 -10.70 5.43
N SER A 24 23.24 -9.53 4.84
CA SER A 24 23.51 -9.31 3.40
C SER A 24 23.92 -7.87 3.18
N SER A 25 24.96 -7.65 2.40
CA SER A 25 25.39 -6.32 1.95
C SER A 25 25.63 -6.39 0.45
N LEU A 26 24.89 -5.61 -0.32
CA LEU A 26 24.95 -5.64 -1.78
C LEU A 26 25.06 -4.24 -2.36
N GLN A 27 25.92 -4.10 -3.34
CA GLN A 27 25.97 -2.96 -4.24
C GLN A 27 25.23 -3.32 -5.53
N LEU A 28 24.32 -2.44 -5.95
CA LEU A 28 23.46 -2.63 -7.11
C LEU A 28 23.83 -1.69 -8.24
N SER A 29 23.56 -2.10 -9.45
CA SER A 29 23.73 -1.26 -10.63
C SER A 29 22.49 -0.40 -10.88
N PRO A 30 22.61 0.75 -11.56
CA PRO A 30 21.47 1.61 -11.90
C PRO A 30 20.48 0.99 -12.89
N GLY A 31 20.88 -0.09 -13.57
CA GLY A 31 20.06 -0.80 -14.54
C GLY A 31 19.40 -2.05 -13.97
N ILE A 32 19.55 -3.17 -14.68
CA ILE A 32 18.97 -4.46 -14.32
C ILE A 32 19.90 -5.20 -13.36
N ASN A 33 19.34 -5.65 -12.23
CA ASN A 33 20.02 -6.52 -11.27
C ASN A 33 19.27 -7.87 -11.23
N CYS A 34 19.98 -8.97 -11.48
CA CYS A 34 19.42 -10.32 -11.49
C CYS A 34 19.88 -11.09 -10.25
N PHE A 35 18.95 -11.63 -9.49
CA PHE A 35 19.21 -12.51 -8.34
C PHE A 35 18.93 -13.96 -8.71
N ILE A 36 19.95 -14.78 -8.73
CA ILE A 36 19.90 -16.19 -9.12
C ILE A 36 20.29 -17.05 -7.92
N GLY A 37 19.64 -18.18 -7.75
CA GLY A 37 19.90 -19.14 -6.66
C GLY A 37 18.74 -20.11 -6.48
N SER A 38 18.90 -21.08 -5.59
CA SER A 38 17.91 -22.12 -5.30
C SER A 38 16.67 -21.56 -4.58
N ASN A 39 15.59 -22.32 -4.58
CA ASN A 39 14.39 -21.92 -3.84
C ASN A 39 14.69 -21.92 -2.33
N GLY A 40 14.10 -20.95 -1.63
CA GLY A 40 14.31 -20.80 -0.18
C GLY A 40 15.52 -19.93 0.22
N GLU A 41 16.43 -19.55 -0.68
CA GLU A 41 17.64 -18.77 -0.37
C GLU A 41 17.39 -17.29 -0.06
N GLY A 42 16.14 -16.84 -0.08
CA GLY A 42 15.81 -15.47 0.35
C GLY A 42 15.67 -14.43 -0.76
N LYS A 43 15.70 -14.81 -2.05
CA LYS A 43 15.56 -13.87 -3.18
C LYS A 43 14.30 -13.00 -3.06
N THR A 44 13.15 -13.60 -2.80
CA THR A 44 11.89 -12.88 -2.59
C THR A 44 11.93 -12.05 -1.31
N ASN A 45 12.58 -12.52 -0.25
CA ASN A 45 12.75 -11.78 0.99
C ASN A 45 13.66 -10.57 0.83
N PHE A 46 14.64 -10.65 -0.06
CA PHE A 46 15.46 -9.51 -0.44
C PHE A 46 14.61 -8.43 -1.16
N LEU A 47 13.79 -8.82 -2.15
CA LEU A 47 12.87 -7.88 -2.83
C LEU A 47 11.86 -7.28 -1.85
N ASP A 48 11.39 -8.06 -0.88
CA ASP A 48 10.51 -7.57 0.16
C ASP A 48 11.21 -6.58 1.12
N ALA A 49 12.52 -6.74 1.37
CA ALA A 49 13.30 -5.74 2.11
C ALA A 49 13.44 -4.43 1.33
N VAL A 50 13.64 -4.49 0.01
CA VAL A 50 13.60 -3.30 -0.87
C VAL A 50 12.23 -2.64 -0.84
N TYR A 51 11.15 -3.43 -0.91
CA TYR A 51 9.78 -2.94 -0.78
C TYR A 51 9.57 -2.26 0.58
N TYR A 52 10.12 -2.84 1.66
CA TYR A 52 10.02 -2.27 3.01
C TYR A 52 10.64 -0.88 3.09
N LEU A 53 11.77 -0.64 2.43
CA LEU A 53 12.40 0.68 2.34
C LEU A 53 11.53 1.73 1.63
N SER A 54 10.64 1.34 0.73
CA SER A 54 9.71 2.24 0.03
C SER A 54 8.40 2.46 0.77
N PHE A 55 7.82 1.38 1.32
CA PHE A 55 6.46 1.39 1.88
C PHE A 55 6.39 1.34 3.41
N CYS A 56 7.52 1.34 4.09
CA CYS A 56 7.61 1.20 5.56
C CYS A 56 6.89 -0.05 6.10
N ARG A 57 6.69 -1.07 5.28
CA ARG A 57 6.03 -2.34 5.62
C ARG A 57 6.44 -3.44 4.66
N SER A 58 6.30 -4.68 5.06
CA SER A 58 6.44 -5.84 4.17
C SER A 58 5.29 -5.93 3.15
N ALA A 59 5.57 -6.40 1.94
CA ALA A 59 4.57 -6.74 0.94
C ALA A 59 3.80 -8.01 1.30
N THR A 60 4.46 -8.93 2.02
CA THR A 60 3.95 -10.29 2.27
C THR A 60 3.50 -10.51 3.72
N SER A 61 3.72 -9.54 4.63
CA SER A 61 3.30 -9.61 6.03
C SER A 61 2.72 -8.29 6.51
N SER A 62 1.62 -8.37 7.24
CA SER A 62 0.99 -7.21 7.89
C SER A 62 1.56 -6.88 9.27
N VAL A 63 2.37 -7.77 9.84
CA VAL A 63 2.88 -7.67 11.21
C VAL A 63 4.40 -7.52 11.20
N ASP A 64 4.91 -6.40 11.69
CA ASP A 64 6.35 -6.10 11.66
C ASP A 64 7.20 -7.13 12.43
N SER A 65 6.70 -7.69 13.54
CA SER A 65 7.47 -8.67 14.32
C SER A 65 7.73 -9.98 13.58
N THR A 66 6.93 -10.31 12.56
CA THR A 66 7.07 -11.56 11.76
C THR A 66 8.15 -11.45 10.69
N VAL A 67 8.63 -10.24 10.39
CA VAL A 67 9.75 -10.07 9.45
C VAL A 67 11.12 -10.14 10.12
N ILE A 68 11.17 -10.15 11.47
CA ILE A 68 12.40 -10.33 12.21
C ILE A 68 12.80 -11.82 12.16
N ASN A 69 14.05 -12.10 11.82
CA ASN A 69 14.58 -13.46 11.77
C ASN A 69 14.33 -14.20 13.08
N HIS A 70 14.06 -15.50 13.01
CA HIS A 70 13.72 -16.32 14.19
C HIS A 70 14.88 -16.38 15.21
N ASP A 71 16.12 -16.35 14.73
CA ASP A 71 17.33 -16.41 15.53
C ASP A 71 17.79 -15.01 16.01
N SER A 72 16.95 -13.96 15.81
CA SER A 72 17.32 -12.57 16.15
C SER A 72 16.19 -11.84 16.89
N ASP A 73 16.57 -10.96 17.80
CA ASP A 73 15.65 -10.07 18.52
C ASP A 73 15.31 -8.80 17.73
N PHE A 74 16.07 -8.49 16.69
CA PHE A 74 15.91 -7.29 15.90
C PHE A 74 16.26 -7.53 14.43
N CYS A 75 15.83 -6.62 13.58
CA CYS A 75 16.31 -6.53 12.22
C CYS A 75 16.58 -5.08 11.82
N VAL A 76 17.50 -4.92 10.87
CA VAL A 76 17.86 -3.63 10.28
C VAL A 76 17.88 -3.77 8.77
N ILE A 77 17.34 -2.76 8.09
CA ILE A 77 17.47 -2.60 6.63
C ILE A 77 17.93 -1.17 6.40
N GLU A 78 19.04 -1.02 5.67
CA GLU A 78 19.58 0.27 5.24
C GLU A 78 19.69 0.29 3.74
N GLY A 79 19.28 1.38 3.10
CA GLY A 79 19.39 1.59 1.67
C GLY A 79 19.96 2.97 1.37
N VAL A 80 20.95 3.02 0.47
CA VAL A 80 21.46 4.26 -0.09
C VAL A 80 20.96 4.35 -1.53
N TYR A 81 20.18 5.37 -1.82
CA TYR A 81 19.69 5.68 -3.16
C TYR A 81 20.50 6.83 -3.75
N GLU A 82 20.73 6.78 -5.04
CA GLU A 82 21.47 7.83 -5.77
C GLU A 82 20.65 8.28 -6.98
N ASN A 83 20.67 9.57 -7.28
CA ASN A 83 20.07 10.13 -8.49
C ASN A 83 21.11 10.35 -9.58
N GLU A 84 20.67 10.79 -10.76
CA GLU A 84 21.53 11.07 -11.90
C GLU A 84 22.55 12.19 -11.66
N ASP A 85 22.32 13.06 -10.68
CA ASP A 85 23.24 14.14 -10.30
C ASP A 85 24.24 13.72 -9.21
N GLY A 86 24.15 12.48 -8.71
CA GLY A 86 25.01 11.97 -7.64
C GLY A 86 24.54 12.35 -6.22
N ASP A 87 23.35 12.94 -6.07
CA ASP A 87 22.81 13.20 -4.73
C ASP A 87 22.37 11.88 -4.08
N GLU A 88 22.79 11.66 -2.85
CA GLU A 88 22.48 10.45 -2.11
C GLU A 88 21.30 10.67 -1.13
N LEU A 89 20.49 9.63 -0.98
CA LEU A 89 19.40 9.53 -0.03
C LEU A 89 19.59 8.26 0.82
N ASP A 90 19.85 8.45 2.11
CA ASP A 90 20.00 7.37 3.08
C ASP A 90 18.64 7.06 3.71
N ILE A 91 18.22 5.80 3.67
CA ILE A 91 17.02 5.28 4.31
C ILE A 91 17.39 4.14 5.24
N TYR A 92 16.96 4.26 6.48
CA TYR A 92 17.20 3.27 7.53
C TYR A 92 15.88 2.85 8.17
N THR A 93 15.71 1.56 8.41
CA THR A 93 14.68 1.04 9.31
C THR A 93 15.28 0.04 10.28
N GLY A 94 14.92 0.18 11.56
CA GLY A 94 15.26 -0.76 12.62
C GLY A 94 14.01 -1.23 13.36
N MET A 95 13.88 -2.53 13.54
CA MET A 95 12.76 -3.19 14.20
C MET A 95 13.27 -4.10 15.31
N LYS A 96 12.60 -4.07 16.46
CA LYS A 96 12.85 -4.97 17.59
C LYS A 96 11.52 -5.48 18.10
N ARG A 97 11.47 -6.74 18.55
CA ARG A 97 10.24 -7.35 19.10
C ARG A 97 9.72 -6.51 20.27
N GLY A 98 8.43 -6.21 20.27
CA GLY A 98 7.77 -5.43 21.33
C GLY A 98 8.10 -3.94 21.35
N VAL A 99 8.89 -3.43 20.39
CA VAL A 99 9.28 -2.02 20.33
C VAL A 99 8.77 -1.39 19.03
N LYS A 100 8.32 -0.13 19.10
CA LYS A 100 7.95 0.63 17.91
C LYS A 100 9.14 0.74 16.97
N LYS A 101 8.92 0.41 15.68
CA LYS A 101 9.96 0.52 14.66
C LYS A 101 10.45 1.94 14.49
N ARG A 102 11.73 2.08 14.18
CA ARG A 102 12.35 3.35 13.79
C ARG A 102 12.51 3.39 12.29
N PHE A 103 12.23 4.55 11.71
CA PHE A 103 12.41 4.80 10.28
C PHE A 103 13.05 6.17 10.11
N ARG A 104 14.15 6.24 9.36
CA ARG A 104 14.96 7.46 9.21
C ARG A 104 15.21 7.78 7.75
N ARG A 105 15.32 9.07 7.50
CA ARG A 105 15.79 9.63 6.23
C ARG A 105 16.97 10.54 6.52
N ASN A 106 18.11 10.29 5.90
CA ASN A 106 19.34 11.07 6.10
C ASN A 106 19.63 11.26 7.62
N LYS A 107 19.61 10.16 8.37
CA LYS A 107 19.82 10.08 9.83
C LYS A 107 18.77 10.76 10.72
N LYS A 108 17.72 11.36 10.14
CA LYS A 108 16.62 12.00 10.88
C LYS A 108 15.41 11.08 10.97
N ASP A 109 14.86 10.89 12.18
CA ASP A 109 13.66 10.08 12.39
C ASP A 109 12.42 10.76 11.76
N TYR A 110 11.54 9.96 11.11
CA TYR A 110 10.25 10.44 10.65
C TYR A 110 9.29 10.66 11.83
N LYS A 111 8.58 11.78 11.79
CA LYS A 111 7.46 12.01 12.72
C LYS A 111 6.25 11.16 12.33
N ARG A 112 5.98 11.04 11.04
CA ARG A 112 4.90 10.23 10.47
C ARG A 112 5.43 9.45 9.27
N LEU A 113 5.23 8.13 9.26
CA LEU A 113 5.68 7.28 8.16
C LEU A 113 4.97 7.59 6.82
N SER A 114 3.79 8.19 6.87
CA SER A 114 3.09 8.66 5.66
C SER A 114 3.85 9.74 4.89
N GLU A 115 4.79 10.45 5.52
CA GLU A 115 5.64 11.44 4.86
C GLU A 115 6.71 10.78 3.97
N HIS A 116 6.98 9.49 4.19
CA HIS A 116 7.94 8.72 3.40
C HIS A 116 7.32 8.15 2.11
N ILE A 117 6.04 7.81 2.16
CA ILE A 117 5.36 7.15 1.04
C ILE A 117 5.42 8.04 -0.22
N GLY A 118 5.87 7.45 -1.32
CA GLY A 118 6.06 8.13 -2.60
C GLY A 118 7.35 8.94 -2.72
N LEU A 119 8.23 8.91 -1.72
CA LEU A 119 9.58 9.44 -1.84
C LEU A 119 10.42 8.59 -2.80
N ILE A 120 10.30 7.27 -2.66
CA ILE A 120 10.94 6.25 -3.49
C ILE A 120 9.81 5.45 -4.15
N PRO A 121 9.34 5.86 -5.36
CA PRO A 121 8.29 5.12 -6.04
C PRO A 121 8.76 3.72 -6.42
N LEU A 122 7.93 2.72 -6.11
CA LEU A 122 8.24 1.33 -6.37
C LEU A 122 7.00 0.55 -6.78
N ILE A 123 7.15 -0.37 -7.72
CA ILE A 123 6.16 -1.40 -8.05
C ILE A 123 6.83 -2.75 -7.88
N MET A 124 6.22 -3.63 -7.10
CA MET A 124 6.62 -5.02 -6.97
C MET A 124 5.61 -5.89 -7.70
N ILE A 125 6.13 -6.79 -8.54
CA ILE A 125 5.32 -7.76 -9.30
C ILE A 125 5.77 -9.16 -8.86
N SER A 126 4.81 -10.03 -8.61
CA SER A 126 5.04 -11.41 -8.18
C SER A 126 4.12 -12.39 -8.94
N PRO A 127 4.43 -13.69 -8.97
CA PRO A 127 3.52 -14.69 -9.56
C PRO A 127 2.12 -14.70 -8.95
N SER A 128 1.96 -14.28 -7.70
CA SER A 128 0.65 -14.17 -7.04
C SER A 128 -0.21 -13.02 -7.53
N ASP A 129 0.30 -12.11 -8.38
CA ASP A 129 -0.49 -11.01 -8.94
C ASP A 129 -1.53 -11.47 -9.98
N THR A 130 -1.53 -12.76 -10.36
CA THR A 130 -2.67 -13.41 -11.03
C THR A 130 -3.98 -13.21 -10.27
N TYR A 131 -3.94 -13.05 -8.94
CA TYR A 131 -5.11 -12.70 -8.13
C TYR A 131 -5.74 -11.35 -8.48
N LEU A 132 -5.05 -10.46 -9.16
CA LEU A 132 -5.65 -9.24 -9.72
C LEU A 132 -6.74 -9.55 -10.76
N ILE A 133 -6.62 -10.69 -11.44
CA ILE A 133 -7.58 -11.16 -12.48
C ILE A 133 -8.56 -12.15 -11.85
N GLU A 134 -8.06 -13.18 -11.19
CA GLU A 134 -8.85 -14.30 -10.67
C GLU A 134 -9.49 -14.01 -9.31
N GLY A 135 -8.89 -13.13 -8.53
CA GLY A 135 -9.31 -12.82 -7.17
C GLY A 135 -10.45 -11.80 -7.08
N ALA A 136 -10.84 -11.52 -5.84
CA ALA A 136 -11.88 -10.57 -5.51
C ALA A 136 -11.48 -9.12 -5.86
N SER A 137 -12.47 -8.22 -5.87
CA SER A 137 -12.27 -6.80 -6.19
C SER A 137 -11.36 -6.07 -5.20
N ASP A 138 -11.13 -6.64 -4.01
CA ASP A 138 -10.25 -6.07 -2.98
C ASP A 138 -8.80 -5.97 -3.43
N GLU A 139 -8.28 -6.97 -4.15
CA GLU A 139 -6.92 -6.95 -4.67
C GLU A 139 -6.73 -5.84 -5.70
N ARG A 140 -7.72 -5.63 -6.56
CA ARG A 140 -7.71 -4.52 -7.54
C ARG A 140 -7.79 -3.15 -6.86
N ARG A 141 -8.61 -3.01 -5.82
CA ARG A 141 -8.63 -1.78 -5.00
C ARG A 141 -7.31 -1.52 -4.30
N ARG A 142 -6.72 -2.57 -3.73
CA ARG A 142 -5.40 -2.50 -3.07
C ARG A 142 -4.30 -2.04 -4.03
N LEU A 143 -4.29 -2.54 -5.28
CA LEU A 143 -3.35 -2.07 -6.30
C LEU A 143 -3.54 -0.56 -6.59
N MET A 144 -4.79 -0.11 -6.79
CA MET A 144 -5.07 1.32 -6.96
C MET A 144 -4.58 2.14 -5.78
N ASP A 145 -4.84 1.69 -4.55
CA ASP A 145 -4.44 2.38 -3.33
C ASP A 145 -2.91 2.49 -3.22
N VAL A 146 -2.19 1.43 -3.56
CA VAL A 146 -0.72 1.42 -3.55
C VAL A 146 -0.17 2.42 -4.57
N VAL A 147 -0.72 2.44 -5.80
CA VAL A 147 -0.22 3.33 -6.87
C VAL A 147 -0.58 4.78 -6.59
N ILE A 148 -1.85 5.08 -6.27
CA ILE A 148 -2.31 6.45 -6.04
C ILE A 148 -1.63 7.06 -4.81
N SER A 149 -1.47 6.29 -3.73
CA SER A 149 -0.84 6.78 -2.49
C SER A 149 0.62 7.23 -2.67
N GLN A 150 1.34 6.69 -3.64
CA GLN A 150 2.72 7.10 -3.93
C GLN A 150 2.80 8.44 -4.65
N THR A 151 1.75 8.85 -5.33
CA THR A 151 1.69 10.07 -6.14
C THR A 151 0.84 11.18 -5.52
N ASP A 152 -0.07 10.84 -4.62
CA ASP A 152 -1.03 11.76 -4.00
C ASP A 152 -1.09 11.58 -2.47
N ALA A 153 -0.40 12.47 -1.76
CA ALA A 153 -0.39 12.47 -0.29
C ALA A 153 -1.78 12.76 0.31
N THR A 154 -2.64 13.51 -0.39
CA THR A 154 -4.01 13.78 0.06
C THR A 154 -4.85 12.51 0.02
N TYR A 155 -4.69 11.71 -1.03
CA TYR A 155 -5.31 10.40 -1.13
C TYR A 155 -4.87 9.46 0.00
N LEU A 156 -3.56 9.37 0.26
CA LEU A 156 -3.02 8.53 1.33
C LEU A 156 -3.59 8.91 2.70
N GLN A 157 -3.71 10.23 2.97
CA GLN A 157 -4.31 10.72 4.21
C GLN A 157 -5.80 10.38 4.30
N ALA A 158 -6.55 10.58 3.20
CA ALA A 158 -7.96 10.22 3.13
C ALA A 158 -8.17 8.72 3.36
N LEU A 159 -7.40 7.87 2.70
CA LEU A 159 -7.45 6.42 2.86
C LEU A 159 -7.17 6.01 4.32
N SER A 160 -6.20 6.61 4.97
CA SER A 160 -5.88 6.35 6.37
C SER A 160 -7.04 6.74 7.31
N ARG A 161 -7.64 7.93 7.09
CA ARG A 161 -8.78 8.40 7.89
C ARG A 161 -10.03 7.57 7.64
N TYR A 162 -10.30 7.20 6.39
CA TYR A 162 -11.40 6.32 6.02
C TYR A 162 -11.29 4.96 6.70
N ASN A 163 -10.13 4.30 6.61
CA ASN A 163 -9.92 3.00 7.22
C ASN A 163 -10.04 3.03 8.75
N LYS A 164 -9.57 4.12 9.39
CA LYS A 164 -9.77 4.32 10.82
C LYS A 164 -11.25 4.47 11.16
N ALA A 165 -11.99 5.28 10.43
CA ALA A 165 -13.42 5.49 10.66
C ALA A 165 -14.20 4.19 10.44
N LEU A 166 -13.91 3.44 9.38
CA LEU A 166 -14.49 2.13 9.10
C LEU A 166 -14.23 1.13 10.23
N GLN A 167 -13.01 1.08 10.76
CA GLN A 167 -12.65 0.22 11.88
C GLN A 167 -13.43 0.58 13.14
N GLN A 168 -13.53 1.87 13.47
CA GLN A 168 -14.27 2.35 14.64
C GLN A 168 -15.77 2.08 14.51
N ARG A 169 -16.34 2.37 13.33
CA ARG A 169 -17.75 2.06 13.05
C ARG A 169 -18.02 0.55 13.20
N ASN A 170 -17.18 -0.30 12.59
CA ASN A 170 -17.35 -1.75 12.69
C ASN A 170 -17.20 -2.27 14.13
N SER A 171 -16.37 -1.63 14.96
CA SER A 171 -16.27 -1.98 16.38
C SER A 171 -17.55 -1.64 17.14
N LEU A 172 -18.18 -0.51 16.83
CA LEU A 172 -19.48 -0.13 17.42
C LEU A 172 -20.61 -1.06 16.97
N LEU A 173 -20.63 -1.43 15.67
CA LEU A 173 -21.66 -2.32 15.12
C LEU A 173 -21.61 -3.74 15.74
N LYS A 174 -20.46 -4.17 16.27
CA LYS A 174 -20.27 -5.48 16.91
C LYS A 174 -20.67 -5.51 18.40
N MET A 175 -20.92 -4.36 19.02
CA MET A 175 -21.30 -4.31 20.44
C MET A 175 -22.64 -5.01 20.66
N GLU A 176 -22.80 -5.73 21.76
CA GLU A 176 -24.07 -6.38 22.14
C GLU A 176 -25.13 -5.32 22.46
N GLU A 177 -24.75 -4.28 23.21
CA GLU A 177 -25.60 -3.14 23.51
C GLU A 177 -25.79 -2.24 22.30
N GLU A 178 -26.87 -1.46 22.32
CA GLU A 178 -27.12 -0.47 21.26
C GLU A 178 -26.05 0.62 21.32
N PRO A 179 -25.26 0.83 20.23
CA PRO A 179 -24.22 1.83 20.23
C PRO A 179 -24.80 3.24 20.27
N ASP A 180 -24.06 4.17 20.87
CA ASP A 180 -24.40 5.58 20.85
C ASP A 180 -24.54 6.06 19.39
N GLY A 181 -25.74 6.50 19.03
CA GLY A 181 -26.08 6.99 17.70
C GLY A 181 -25.25 8.20 17.28
N ALA A 182 -24.93 9.10 18.22
CA ALA A 182 -24.10 10.27 17.95
C ALA A 182 -22.65 9.86 17.60
N LEU A 183 -22.13 8.82 18.26
CA LEU A 183 -20.79 8.31 17.97
C LEU A 183 -20.75 7.58 16.62
N LEU A 184 -21.80 6.86 16.25
CA LEU A 184 -21.94 6.28 14.91
C LEU A 184 -21.98 7.37 13.84
N ASP A 185 -22.74 8.43 14.05
CA ASP A 185 -22.86 9.55 13.10
C ASP A 185 -21.50 10.20 12.82
N ILE A 186 -20.67 10.41 13.83
CA ILE A 186 -19.32 10.97 13.67
C ILE A 186 -18.46 10.11 12.72
N TRP A 187 -18.46 8.80 12.92
CA TRP A 187 -17.65 7.90 12.09
C TRP A 187 -18.22 7.73 10.68
N GLU A 188 -19.55 7.74 10.53
CA GLU A 188 -20.22 7.67 9.23
C GLU A 188 -19.97 8.94 8.40
N GLU A 189 -20.05 10.11 9.00
CA GLU A 189 -19.70 11.38 8.35
C GLU A 189 -18.23 11.42 7.92
N GLN A 190 -17.32 10.93 8.79
CA GLN A 190 -15.91 10.80 8.43
C GLN A 190 -15.71 9.80 7.29
N MET A 191 -16.37 8.63 7.33
CA MET A 191 -16.31 7.65 6.24
C MET A 191 -16.83 8.22 4.93
N ALA A 192 -17.96 8.91 4.96
CA ALA A 192 -18.55 9.49 3.76
C ALA A 192 -17.65 10.54 3.12
N LYS A 193 -17.18 11.50 3.91
CA LYS A 193 -16.28 12.57 3.45
C LYS A 193 -15.01 12.03 2.78
N GLU A 194 -14.31 11.12 3.47
CA GLU A 194 -13.06 10.57 2.93
C GLU A 194 -13.33 9.57 1.81
N GLY A 195 -14.43 8.82 1.89
CA GLY A 195 -14.85 7.85 0.89
C GLY A 195 -15.19 8.50 -0.46
N GLU A 196 -15.88 9.63 -0.48
CA GLU A 196 -16.17 10.38 -1.70
C GLU A 196 -14.89 10.89 -2.38
N LEU A 197 -13.92 11.38 -1.60
CA LEU A 197 -12.61 11.77 -2.13
C LEU A 197 -11.88 10.56 -2.73
N ILE A 198 -11.85 9.43 -2.03
CA ILE A 198 -11.23 8.18 -2.51
C ILE A 198 -11.92 7.73 -3.81
N TYR A 199 -13.24 7.78 -3.87
CA TYR A 199 -14.01 7.42 -5.06
C TYR A 199 -13.61 8.24 -6.28
N GLU A 200 -13.58 9.58 -6.16
CA GLU A 200 -13.21 10.45 -7.28
C GLU A 200 -11.78 10.20 -7.76
N LYS A 201 -10.84 10.01 -6.84
CA LYS A 201 -9.44 9.71 -7.19
C LYS A 201 -9.28 8.35 -7.88
N ARG A 202 -9.96 7.31 -7.40
CA ARG A 202 -9.94 5.99 -8.06
C ARG A 202 -10.60 6.04 -9.43
N LYS A 203 -11.71 6.76 -9.58
CA LYS A 203 -12.40 6.96 -10.85
C LYS A 203 -11.48 7.65 -11.87
N ALA A 204 -10.80 8.72 -11.48
CA ALA A 204 -9.82 9.40 -12.32
C ALA A 204 -8.67 8.47 -12.71
N PHE A 205 -8.11 7.73 -11.75
CA PHE A 205 -7.05 6.75 -12.00
C PHE A 205 -7.45 5.69 -13.03
N VAL A 206 -8.65 5.11 -12.91
CA VAL A 206 -9.14 4.09 -13.85
C VAL A 206 -9.31 4.69 -15.25
N SER A 207 -9.80 5.93 -15.36
CA SER A 207 -9.93 6.64 -16.64
C SER A 207 -8.56 6.88 -17.31
N GLU A 208 -7.51 7.17 -16.55
CA GLU A 208 -6.15 7.34 -17.06
C GLU A 208 -5.47 6.00 -17.38
N LEU A 209 -5.78 4.95 -16.62
CA LEU A 209 -5.22 3.62 -16.80
C LEU A 209 -5.78 2.91 -18.05
N LEU A 210 -7.08 3.04 -18.31
CA LEU A 210 -7.78 2.31 -19.35
C LEU A 210 -7.13 2.41 -20.74
N PRO A 211 -6.77 3.58 -21.28
CA PRO A 211 -6.15 3.67 -22.59
C PRO A 211 -4.77 3.02 -22.64
N LYS A 212 -3.98 3.10 -21.57
CA LYS A 212 -2.68 2.43 -21.47
C LYS A 212 -2.85 0.92 -21.40
N PHE A 213 -3.79 0.46 -20.58
CA PHE A 213 -4.13 -0.97 -20.46
C PHE A 213 -4.57 -1.54 -21.80
N GLN A 214 -5.45 -0.83 -22.54
CA GLN A 214 -5.91 -1.23 -23.88
C GLN A 214 -4.75 -1.30 -24.88
N ASP A 215 -3.81 -0.34 -24.87
CA ASP A 215 -2.65 -0.34 -25.77
C ASP A 215 -1.78 -1.58 -25.53
N TYR A 216 -1.39 -1.83 -24.29
CA TYR A 216 -0.58 -3.02 -23.94
C TYR A 216 -1.34 -4.32 -24.28
N HIS A 217 -2.62 -4.42 -23.96
CA HIS A 217 -3.42 -5.59 -24.26
C HIS A 217 -3.52 -5.83 -25.78
N THR A 218 -3.71 -4.77 -26.55
CA THR A 218 -3.76 -4.84 -28.03
C THR A 218 -2.46 -5.37 -28.61
N ARG A 219 -1.30 -4.94 -28.07
CA ARG A 219 0.03 -5.45 -28.48
C ARG A 219 0.20 -6.93 -28.17
N ILE A 220 -0.29 -7.40 -27.04
CA ILE A 220 -0.17 -8.81 -26.60
C ILE A 220 -1.15 -9.71 -27.37
N SER A 221 -2.40 -9.29 -27.53
CA SER A 221 -3.46 -10.07 -28.19
C SER A 221 -3.46 -9.99 -29.71
N GLY A 222 -2.60 -9.15 -30.30
CA GLY A 222 -2.60 -8.87 -31.74
C GLY A 222 -3.88 -8.15 -32.20
N GLY A 223 -4.53 -7.39 -31.31
CA GLY A 223 -5.76 -6.62 -31.60
C GLY A 223 -7.04 -7.44 -31.72
N LYS A 224 -7.00 -8.74 -31.39
CA LYS A 224 -8.14 -9.66 -31.50
C LYS A 224 -9.19 -9.45 -30.42
N GLU A 225 -8.82 -8.82 -29.32
CA GLU A 225 -9.67 -8.67 -28.14
C GLU A 225 -9.73 -7.22 -27.68
N LYS A 226 -10.86 -6.82 -27.12
CA LYS A 226 -11.04 -5.54 -26.44
C LYS A 226 -11.24 -5.79 -24.97
N VAL A 227 -10.54 -5.00 -24.15
CA VAL A 227 -10.70 -5.03 -22.70
C VAL A 227 -11.34 -3.74 -22.22
N SER A 228 -12.06 -3.84 -21.10
CA SER A 228 -12.63 -2.70 -20.41
C SER A 228 -12.33 -2.78 -18.93
N LEU A 229 -12.18 -1.63 -18.28
CA LEU A 229 -12.10 -1.51 -16.84
C LEU A 229 -13.33 -0.74 -16.36
N ASN A 230 -14.10 -1.34 -15.48
CA ASN A 230 -15.27 -0.71 -14.90
C ASN A 230 -15.08 -0.59 -13.38
N TYR A 231 -15.04 0.66 -12.88
CA TYR A 231 -14.97 0.92 -11.47
C TYR A 231 -16.37 1.10 -10.88
N VAL A 232 -16.76 0.20 -10.01
CA VAL A 232 -18.06 0.20 -9.33
C VAL A 232 -17.87 0.53 -7.85
N SER A 233 -18.63 1.49 -7.35
CA SER A 233 -18.63 1.92 -5.94
C SER A 233 -20.04 2.25 -5.48
N HIS A 234 -20.29 2.15 -4.18
CA HIS A 234 -21.55 2.57 -3.57
C HIS A 234 -21.80 4.08 -3.66
N CYS A 235 -20.76 4.91 -3.86
CA CYS A 235 -20.91 6.34 -4.16
C CYS A 235 -21.70 6.63 -5.46
N GLN A 236 -21.88 5.65 -6.34
CA GLN A 236 -22.71 5.79 -7.53
C GLN A 236 -24.22 5.71 -7.25
N ARG A 237 -24.60 5.32 -6.03
CA ARG A 237 -26.00 5.18 -5.58
C ARG A 237 -26.55 6.44 -4.92
N GLY A 238 -25.76 7.51 -4.84
CA GLY A 238 -26.03 8.76 -4.16
C GLY A 238 -24.93 9.17 -3.19
N PRO A 239 -25.10 10.24 -2.39
CA PRO A 239 -24.18 10.63 -1.36
C PRO A 239 -23.87 9.45 -0.43
N LEU A 240 -22.58 9.19 -0.20
CA LEU A 240 -22.17 7.99 0.54
C LEU A 240 -22.74 7.94 1.96
N LEU A 241 -22.90 9.10 2.59
CA LEU A 241 -23.52 9.20 3.91
C LEU A 241 -24.95 8.64 3.94
N ASP A 242 -25.76 9.02 2.94
CA ASP A 242 -27.15 8.57 2.83
C ASP A 242 -27.22 7.05 2.60
N VAL A 243 -26.30 6.53 1.78
CA VAL A 243 -26.20 5.08 1.52
C VAL A 243 -25.83 4.31 2.79
N ILE A 244 -24.87 4.81 3.58
CA ILE A 244 -24.44 4.17 4.83
C ILE A 244 -25.57 4.22 5.86
N ARG A 245 -26.22 5.39 6.05
CA ARG A 245 -27.28 5.58 7.05
C ARG A 245 -28.53 4.76 6.74
N ARG A 246 -28.91 4.65 5.47
CA ARG A 246 -30.07 3.88 5.04
C ARG A 246 -29.99 2.41 5.44
N ASP A 247 -28.80 1.82 5.36
CA ASP A 247 -28.61 0.39 5.61
C ASP A 247 -27.98 0.09 6.99
N ARG A 248 -27.95 1.08 7.91
CA ARG A 248 -27.36 0.96 9.26
C ARG A 248 -27.90 -0.25 10.04
N MET A 249 -29.21 -0.52 9.97
CA MET A 249 -29.82 -1.67 10.64
C MET A 249 -29.32 -3.01 10.10
N LYS A 250 -29.08 -3.09 8.79
CA LYS A 250 -28.50 -4.30 8.16
C LYS A 250 -27.05 -4.49 8.57
N ASP A 251 -26.27 -3.39 8.55
CA ASP A 251 -24.89 -3.39 9.00
C ASP A 251 -24.77 -3.83 10.46
N ARG A 252 -25.71 -3.39 11.30
CA ARG A 252 -25.82 -3.81 12.70
C ARG A 252 -26.07 -5.31 12.84
N ALA A 253 -27.00 -5.86 12.03
CA ALA A 253 -27.35 -7.27 12.06
C ALA A 253 -26.17 -8.18 11.66
N VAL A 254 -25.29 -7.72 10.74
CA VAL A 254 -24.11 -8.49 10.30
C VAL A 254 -22.83 -8.13 11.07
N GLY A 255 -22.82 -7.03 11.83
CA GLY A 255 -21.68 -6.58 12.63
C GLY A 255 -20.57 -5.88 11.85
N TYR A 256 -20.80 -5.46 10.59
CA TYR A 256 -19.85 -4.69 9.80
C TYR A 256 -20.52 -3.88 8.70
N SER A 257 -19.79 -2.93 8.16
CA SER A 257 -20.25 -2.05 7.08
C SER A 257 -20.35 -2.80 5.75
N LEU A 258 -21.53 -2.85 5.15
CA LEU A 258 -21.80 -3.47 3.85
C LEU A 258 -21.49 -2.51 2.69
N HIS A 259 -21.43 -1.22 2.96
CA HIS A 259 -21.26 -0.17 1.97
C HIS A 259 -19.96 0.61 2.17
N GLY A 260 -19.32 0.95 1.04
CA GLY A 260 -18.06 1.67 1.05
C GLY A 260 -17.55 1.99 -0.36
N VAL A 261 -16.28 2.30 -0.47
CA VAL A 261 -15.56 2.68 -1.68
C VAL A 261 -14.61 1.62 -2.19
#